data_f3e97a2f5e9389bce2800f248cb01e13
#
_entry.id   f3e97a2f5e9389bce2800f248cb01e13
#
_cell.length_a   1.000
_cell.length_b   1.000
_cell.length_c   1.000
_cell.angle_alpha   90.00
_cell.angle_beta   90.00
_cell.angle_gamma   90.00
#
_symmetry.space_group_name_H-M   'P 1'
#
loop_
_entity.id
_entity.type
_entity.pdbx_description
1 polymer ?
#
loop_
_entity_poly.entity_id
_entity_poly.type
_entity_poly.pdbx_seq_one_letter_code
_entity_poly.pdbx_strand_id
1 'polypeptide(L)'
;VEFINDEVPFGFHIRNIHYHGSNAMVLLAVLHMYYQYFSGRYKIRNEVLWMTGVILGVVTILEAFTGYDVIFSERAELAISIAASLTTSIPVVGPTIRDAALGSGFSDFVLRFYAQHVFLLPIVMLGLMAVHFPRFLVFDVPMVMAIGGAILITGGVFPIDLGFKFEPTVPPGVTVPEWYLTGIYAFMRTQYDKFVTGLLWPLLFIIALVLIPFLDRYKKFSWRDRPMVTAFGITSLAQIMVTTYWGFYISPDVSIPLVERLVIDPIFFYGTMLLLVPLGFGFTYMMIKLANEAERKSK
;
A
#
# COMPACT_ATOMS: atom_id res chain seq x y z
N VAL A 1 0.13 -23.83 -2.46
CA VAL A 1 1.04 -23.03 -3.34
C VAL A 1 2.26 -23.88 -3.71
N GLU A 2 2.91 -24.56 -2.73
CA GLU A 2 4.05 -25.46 -2.94
C GLU A 2 3.76 -26.48 -4.08
N PHE A 3 2.64 -27.21 -4.01
CA PHE A 3 2.19 -28.13 -5.05
C PHE A 3 2.13 -27.45 -6.45
N ILE A 4 1.60 -26.22 -6.52
CA ILE A 4 1.55 -25.48 -7.80
C ILE A 4 2.96 -25.16 -8.28
N ASN A 5 3.84 -24.78 -7.38
CA ASN A 5 5.21 -24.39 -7.70
C ASN A 5 6.03 -25.58 -8.23
N ASP A 6 5.90 -26.76 -7.60
CA ASP A 6 6.83 -27.86 -7.77
C ASP A 6 6.30 -28.96 -8.69
N GLU A 7 4.97 -29.21 -8.68
CA GLU A 7 4.36 -30.37 -9.35
C GLU A 7 3.52 -29.99 -10.60
N VAL A 8 3.02 -28.73 -10.66
CA VAL A 8 2.17 -28.34 -11.81
C VAL A 8 3.06 -27.87 -12.98
N PRO A 9 2.84 -28.39 -14.20
CA PRO A 9 3.58 -27.92 -15.36
C PRO A 9 3.48 -26.40 -15.54
N PHE A 10 4.61 -25.71 -15.61
CA PHE A 10 4.72 -24.24 -15.66
C PHE A 10 4.23 -23.51 -14.40
N GLY A 11 3.84 -24.21 -13.34
CA GLY A 11 3.34 -23.59 -12.11
C GLY A 11 4.29 -22.59 -11.48
N PHE A 12 5.58 -22.92 -11.45
CA PHE A 12 6.66 -22.02 -11.03
C PHE A 12 6.65 -20.70 -11.84
N HIS A 13 6.58 -20.77 -13.16
CA HIS A 13 6.56 -19.56 -14.01
C HIS A 13 5.27 -18.75 -13.83
N ILE A 14 4.12 -19.39 -13.76
CA ILE A 14 2.82 -18.75 -13.55
C ILE A 14 2.83 -18.01 -12.20
N ARG A 15 3.35 -18.63 -11.15
CA ARG A 15 3.47 -18.01 -9.83
C ARG A 15 4.39 -16.78 -9.84
N ASN A 16 5.56 -16.89 -10.47
CA ASN A 16 6.50 -15.76 -10.57
C ASN A 16 5.92 -14.60 -11.37
N ILE A 17 5.25 -14.87 -12.48
CA ILE A 17 4.55 -13.86 -13.27
C ILE A 17 3.46 -13.17 -12.43
N HIS A 18 2.68 -13.95 -11.68
CA HIS A 18 1.65 -13.41 -10.81
C HIS A 18 2.24 -12.51 -9.71
N TYR A 19 3.31 -12.96 -9.04
CA TYR A 19 4.01 -12.17 -8.02
C TYR A 19 4.56 -10.84 -8.57
N HIS A 20 5.31 -10.87 -9.66
CA HIS A 20 5.85 -9.66 -10.27
C HIS A 20 4.76 -8.76 -10.83
N GLY A 21 3.71 -9.34 -11.41
CA GLY A 21 2.54 -8.61 -11.92
C GLY A 21 1.79 -7.90 -10.81
N SER A 22 1.57 -8.54 -9.66
CA SER A 22 0.89 -7.92 -8.52
C SER A 22 1.70 -6.77 -7.92
N ASN A 23 3.02 -6.93 -7.76
CA ASN A 23 3.91 -5.85 -7.31
C ASN A 23 3.93 -4.67 -8.29
N ALA A 24 4.01 -4.95 -9.59
CA ALA A 24 3.94 -3.92 -10.63
C ALA A 24 2.58 -3.19 -10.59
N MET A 25 1.48 -3.90 -10.40
CA MET A 25 0.14 -3.32 -10.29
C MET A 25 0.03 -2.34 -9.11
N VAL A 26 0.49 -2.72 -7.92
CA VAL A 26 0.49 -1.84 -6.74
C VAL A 26 1.34 -0.60 -6.99
N LEU A 27 2.56 -0.76 -7.51
CA LEU A 27 3.45 0.36 -7.82
C LEU A 27 2.84 1.32 -8.84
N LEU A 28 2.32 0.77 -9.95
CA LEU A 28 1.70 1.57 -11.01
C LEU A 28 0.41 2.26 -10.55
N ALA A 29 -0.38 1.65 -9.68
CA ALA A 29 -1.56 2.28 -9.08
C ALA A 29 -1.18 3.51 -8.25
N VAL A 30 -0.12 3.43 -7.43
CA VAL A 30 0.40 4.57 -6.65
C VAL A 30 0.93 5.67 -7.59
N LEU A 31 1.73 5.32 -8.60
CA LEU A 31 2.26 6.27 -9.58
C LEU A 31 1.13 6.93 -10.38
N HIS A 32 0.12 6.15 -10.80
CA HIS A 32 -1.07 6.66 -11.48
C HIS A 32 -1.84 7.65 -10.60
N MET A 33 -2.05 7.33 -9.32
CA MET A 33 -2.72 8.22 -8.38
C MET A 33 -1.98 9.55 -8.25
N TYR A 34 -0.65 9.55 -8.06
CA TYR A 34 0.14 10.77 -7.97
C TYR A 34 0.19 11.56 -9.29
N TYR A 35 0.22 10.86 -10.44
CA TYR A 35 0.11 11.52 -11.74
C TYR A 35 -1.21 12.28 -11.88
N GLN A 36 -2.34 11.67 -11.52
CA GLN A 36 -3.64 12.33 -11.54
C GLN A 36 -3.70 13.49 -10.53
N TYR A 37 -3.09 13.29 -9.37
CA TYR A 37 -3.00 14.30 -8.31
C TYR A 37 -2.26 15.57 -8.79
N PHE A 38 -1.03 15.43 -9.27
CA PHE A 38 -0.22 16.56 -9.69
C PHE A 38 -0.74 17.22 -10.97
N SER A 39 -1.35 16.47 -11.89
CA SER A 39 -2.00 17.02 -13.08
C SER A 39 -3.35 17.69 -12.81
N GLY A 40 -3.92 17.55 -11.60
CA GLY A 40 -5.22 18.14 -11.23
C GLY A 40 -6.42 17.53 -11.97
N ARG A 41 -6.26 16.37 -12.60
CA ARG A 41 -7.30 15.74 -13.43
C ARG A 41 -8.50 15.21 -12.65
N TYR A 42 -8.41 15.16 -11.33
CA TYR A 42 -9.53 14.81 -10.45
C TYR A 42 -10.61 15.89 -10.36
N LYS A 43 -10.37 17.10 -10.92
CA LYS A 43 -11.31 18.21 -10.92
C LYS A 43 -12.31 18.11 -12.08
N ILE A 44 -13.39 18.87 -11.97
CA ILE A 44 -14.38 19.16 -13.02
C ILE A 44 -14.91 17.85 -13.65
N ARG A 45 -15.94 17.31 -13.02
CA ARG A 45 -16.67 16.09 -13.41
C ARG A 45 -15.88 14.77 -13.29
N ASN A 46 -14.67 14.82 -12.67
CA ASN A 46 -13.84 13.64 -12.43
C ASN A 46 -13.74 13.27 -10.93
N GLU A 47 -14.51 13.93 -10.09
CA GLU A 47 -14.48 13.71 -8.63
C GLU A 47 -14.84 12.26 -8.27
N VAL A 48 -15.87 11.72 -8.92
CA VAL A 48 -16.27 10.30 -8.72
C VAL A 48 -15.19 9.34 -9.20
N LEU A 49 -14.53 9.64 -10.35
CA LEU A 49 -13.42 8.83 -10.83
C LEU A 49 -12.26 8.83 -9.83
N TRP A 50 -11.93 9.98 -9.25
CA TRP A 50 -10.89 10.05 -8.23
C TRP A 50 -11.25 9.22 -6.99
N MET A 51 -12.47 9.40 -6.46
CA MET A 51 -12.94 8.67 -5.27
C MET A 51 -12.91 7.15 -5.49
N THR A 52 -13.47 6.68 -6.61
CA THR A 52 -13.46 5.26 -6.97
C THR A 52 -12.05 4.74 -7.20
N GLY A 53 -11.13 5.57 -7.74
CA GLY A 53 -9.73 5.23 -7.89
C GLY A 53 -9.00 5.06 -6.56
N VAL A 54 -9.25 5.92 -5.58
CA VAL A 54 -8.69 5.78 -4.22
C VAL A 54 -9.20 4.49 -3.57
N ILE A 55 -10.50 4.22 -3.67
CA ILE A 55 -11.10 2.99 -3.13
C ILE A 55 -10.53 1.76 -3.83
N LEU A 56 -10.40 1.80 -5.16
CA LEU A 56 -9.78 0.73 -5.95
C LEU A 56 -8.34 0.48 -5.52
N GLY A 57 -7.57 1.54 -5.24
CA GLY A 57 -6.21 1.42 -4.71
C GLY A 57 -6.16 0.70 -3.36
N VAL A 58 -7.08 1.00 -2.46
CA VAL A 58 -7.20 0.28 -1.16
C VAL A 58 -7.54 -1.19 -1.38
N VAL A 59 -8.51 -1.50 -2.25
CA VAL A 59 -8.89 -2.89 -2.56
C VAL A 59 -7.73 -3.63 -3.24
N THR A 60 -6.93 -2.96 -4.09
CA THR A 60 -5.72 -3.54 -4.68
C THR A 60 -4.68 -3.93 -3.63
N ILE A 61 -4.48 -3.12 -2.59
CA ILE A 61 -3.58 -3.45 -1.48
C ILE A 61 -4.14 -4.64 -0.67
N LEU A 62 -5.45 -4.68 -0.42
CA LEU A 62 -6.07 -5.81 0.27
C LEU A 62 -5.98 -7.09 -0.55
N GLU A 63 -6.15 -7.02 -1.87
CA GLU A 63 -5.95 -8.15 -2.78
C GLU A 63 -4.52 -8.68 -2.71
N ALA A 64 -3.53 -7.79 -2.79
CA ALA A 64 -2.13 -8.15 -2.67
C ALA A 64 -1.81 -8.74 -1.28
N PHE A 65 -2.40 -8.19 -0.20
CA PHE A 65 -2.27 -8.69 1.15
C PHE A 65 -2.80 -10.13 1.28
N THR A 66 -4.05 -10.37 0.89
CA THR A 66 -4.62 -11.72 0.96
C THR A 66 -3.86 -12.72 0.09
N GLY A 67 -3.29 -12.27 -1.05
CA GLY A 67 -2.53 -13.13 -1.96
C GLY A 67 -1.24 -13.66 -1.38
N TYR A 68 -0.49 -12.84 -0.64
CA TYR A 68 0.72 -13.37 -0.02
C TYR A 68 0.44 -14.16 1.26
N ASP A 69 -0.69 -13.92 1.91
CA ASP A 69 -1.08 -14.66 3.12
C ASP A 69 -1.44 -16.12 2.81
N VAL A 70 -2.00 -16.43 1.63
CA VAL A 70 -2.32 -17.82 1.25
C VAL A 70 -1.10 -18.70 0.99
N ILE A 71 0.12 -18.13 1.01
CA ILE A 71 1.37 -18.90 0.95
C ILE A 71 1.68 -19.62 2.26
N PHE A 72 1.24 -19.10 3.40
CA PHE A 72 1.50 -19.61 4.75
C PHE A 72 2.98 -19.69 5.12
N SER A 73 3.76 -18.71 4.69
CA SER A 73 5.13 -18.50 5.15
C SER A 73 5.15 -17.82 6.53
N GLU A 74 6.31 -17.77 7.19
CA GLU A 74 6.50 -16.98 8.43
C GLU A 74 6.07 -15.51 8.27
N ARG A 75 6.31 -14.94 7.09
CA ARG A 75 5.89 -13.57 6.77
C ARG A 75 4.37 -13.46 6.69
N ALA A 76 3.70 -14.44 6.10
CA ALA A 76 2.25 -14.50 6.04
C ALA A 76 1.64 -14.60 7.43
N GLU A 77 2.17 -15.47 8.30
CA GLU A 77 1.71 -15.59 9.70
C GLU A 77 1.86 -14.28 10.48
N LEU A 78 2.99 -13.59 10.34
CA LEU A 78 3.17 -12.27 10.95
C LEU A 78 2.07 -11.29 10.51
N ALA A 79 1.80 -11.22 9.21
CA ALA A 79 0.82 -10.30 8.65
C ALA A 79 -0.61 -10.62 9.13
N ILE A 80 -0.95 -11.89 9.19
CA ILE A 80 -2.20 -12.41 9.72
C ILE A 80 -2.37 -12.05 11.20
N SER A 81 -1.35 -12.28 12.01
CA SER A 81 -1.33 -11.93 13.43
C SER A 81 -1.51 -10.41 13.63
N ILE A 82 -0.88 -9.61 12.79
CA ILE A 82 -1.05 -8.16 12.79
C ILE A 82 -2.49 -7.80 12.42
N ALA A 83 -3.05 -8.34 11.34
CA ALA A 83 -4.42 -8.07 10.91
C ALA A 83 -5.45 -8.48 11.98
N ALA A 84 -5.24 -9.64 12.63
CA ALA A 84 -6.07 -10.10 13.74
C ALA A 84 -5.99 -9.16 14.95
N SER A 85 -4.79 -8.70 15.29
CA SER A 85 -4.58 -7.76 16.38
C SER A 85 -5.20 -6.39 16.09
N LEU A 86 -5.10 -5.90 14.85
CA LEU A 86 -5.72 -4.63 14.44
C LEU A 86 -7.24 -4.73 14.46
N THR A 87 -7.82 -5.75 13.86
CA THR A 87 -9.27 -5.92 13.85
C THR A 87 -9.83 -6.07 15.26
N THR A 88 -9.16 -6.81 16.14
CA THR A 88 -9.56 -6.96 17.54
C THR A 88 -9.47 -5.65 18.33
N SER A 89 -8.59 -4.72 17.94
CA SER A 89 -8.43 -3.42 18.60
C SER A 89 -9.61 -2.45 18.36
N ILE A 90 -10.50 -2.75 17.41
CA ILE A 90 -11.68 -1.92 17.14
C ILE A 90 -12.63 -2.00 18.36
N PRO A 91 -12.97 -0.84 18.97
CA PRO A 91 -13.83 -0.86 20.15
C PRO A 91 -15.19 -1.52 19.89
N VAL A 92 -15.66 -2.32 20.84
CA VAL A 92 -16.98 -2.98 20.89
C VAL A 92 -17.13 -4.10 19.86
N VAL A 93 -16.86 -3.86 18.59
CA VAL A 93 -17.16 -4.79 17.47
C VAL A 93 -15.95 -5.56 16.97
N GLY A 94 -14.75 -5.22 17.44
CA GLY A 94 -13.48 -5.76 16.95
C GLY A 94 -13.41 -7.29 16.94
N PRO A 95 -13.69 -7.99 18.04
CA PRO A 95 -13.69 -9.45 18.06
C PRO A 95 -14.66 -10.07 17.04
N THR A 96 -15.86 -9.51 16.91
CA THR A 96 -16.86 -9.98 15.93
C THR A 96 -16.38 -9.80 14.49
N ILE A 97 -15.79 -8.64 14.18
CA ILE A 97 -15.23 -8.37 12.84
C ILE A 97 -14.05 -9.31 12.58
N ARG A 98 -13.18 -9.49 13.56
CA ARG A 98 -12.04 -10.42 13.44
C ARG A 98 -12.53 -11.84 13.14
N ASP A 99 -13.50 -12.37 13.89
CA ASP A 99 -14.02 -13.71 13.68
C ASP A 99 -14.79 -13.86 12.36
N ALA A 100 -15.49 -12.81 11.94
CA ALA A 100 -16.15 -12.80 10.63
C ALA A 100 -15.17 -12.78 9.46
N ALA A 101 -14.10 -11.97 9.54
CA ALA A 101 -13.13 -11.79 8.46
C ALA A 101 -12.08 -12.91 8.40
N LEU A 102 -11.54 -13.31 9.57
CA LEU A 102 -10.41 -14.22 9.67
C LEU A 102 -10.80 -15.63 10.08
N GLY A 103 -11.98 -15.82 10.68
CA GLY A 103 -12.40 -17.12 11.24
C GLY A 103 -11.86 -17.38 12.63
N SER A 104 -12.32 -18.49 13.24
CA SER A 104 -11.98 -18.86 14.61
C SER A 104 -10.86 -19.90 14.73
N GLY A 105 -10.42 -20.48 13.61
CA GLY A 105 -9.38 -21.50 13.56
C GLY A 105 -8.63 -21.52 12.24
N PHE A 106 -7.54 -22.30 12.22
CA PHE A 106 -6.63 -22.35 11.08
C PHE A 106 -7.33 -22.74 9.76
N SER A 107 -8.19 -23.76 9.76
CA SER A 107 -8.89 -24.17 8.54
C SER A 107 -9.87 -23.13 8.02
N ASP A 108 -10.60 -22.46 8.92
CA ASP A 108 -11.50 -21.35 8.57
C ASP A 108 -10.73 -20.21 7.96
N PHE A 109 -9.59 -19.90 8.55
CA PHE A 109 -8.70 -18.86 8.12
C PHE A 109 -8.21 -19.10 6.69
N VAL A 110 -7.61 -20.27 6.40
CA VAL A 110 -7.16 -20.64 5.05
C VAL A 110 -8.28 -20.48 4.03
N LEU A 111 -9.46 -21.01 4.33
CA LEU A 111 -10.60 -20.97 3.44
C LEU A 111 -11.07 -19.54 3.17
N ARG A 112 -11.11 -18.70 4.21
CA ARG A 112 -11.58 -17.30 4.09
C ARG A 112 -10.60 -16.43 3.31
N PHE A 113 -9.29 -16.52 3.58
CA PHE A 113 -8.30 -15.79 2.82
C PHE A 113 -8.27 -16.22 1.36
N TYR A 114 -8.33 -17.51 1.10
CA TYR A 114 -8.44 -18.03 -0.26
C TYR A 114 -9.70 -17.50 -0.96
N ALA A 115 -10.86 -17.56 -0.31
CA ALA A 115 -12.11 -17.07 -0.88
C ALA A 115 -12.11 -15.54 -1.10
N GLN A 116 -11.49 -14.78 -0.21
CA GLN A 116 -11.31 -13.35 -0.39
C GLN A 116 -10.45 -13.04 -1.60
N HIS A 117 -9.29 -13.71 -1.72
CA HIS A 117 -8.34 -13.46 -2.80
C HIS A 117 -8.85 -13.92 -4.18
N VAL A 118 -9.43 -15.11 -4.30
CA VAL A 118 -9.80 -15.65 -5.63
C VAL A 118 -11.20 -15.26 -6.07
N PHE A 119 -12.06 -14.76 -5.18
CA PHE A 119 -13.46 -14.51 -5.51
C PHE A 119 -13.94 -13.13 -5.06
N LEU A 120 -13.95 -12.83 -3.75
CA LEU A 120 -14.60 -11.64 -3.23
C LEU A 120 -13.93 -10.36 -3.71
N LEU A 121 -12.64 -10.20 -3.45
CA LEU A 121 -11.90 -8.99 -3.81
C LEU A 121 -11.79 -8.80 -5.33
N PRO A 122 -11.52 -9.83 -6.16
CA PRO A 122 -11.57 -9.69 -7.62
C PRO A 122 -12.93 -9.21 -8.15
N ILE A 123 -14.06 -9.70 -7.61
CA ILE A 123 -15.39 -9.22 -8.01
C ILE A 123 -15.58 -7.75 -7.63
N VAL A 124 -15.18 -7.35 -6.42
CA VAL A 124 -15.23 -5.94 -5.98
C VAL A 124 -14.35 -5.07 -6.87
N MET A 125 -13.13 -5.53 -7.19
CA MET A 125 -12.23 -4.82 -8.12
C MET A 125 -12.84 -4.66 -9.51
N LEU A 126 -13.42 -5.70 -10.08
CA LEU A 126 -14.09 -5.62 -11.39
C LEU A 126 -15.26 -4.63 -11.37
N GLY A 127 -16.07 -4.64 -10.31
CA GLY A 127 -17.16 -3.67 -10.14
C GLY A 127 -16.66 -2.23 -10.05
N LEU A 128 -15.59 -1.99 -9.25
CA LEU A 128 -14.95 -0.67 -9.15
C LEU A 128 -14.29 -0.25 -10.47
N MET A 129 -13.63 -1.18 -11.17
CA MET A 129 -13.04 -0.93 -12.50
C MET A 129 -14.10 -0.51 -13.52
N ALA A 130 -15.27 -1.15 -13.52
CA ALA A 130 -16.37 -0.80 -14.43
C ALA A 130 -16.84 0.65 -14.23
N VAL A 131 -16.79 1.17 -12.99
CA VAL A 131 -17.13 2.57 -12.68
C VAL A 131 -15.95 3.51 -12.94
N HIS A 132 -14.75 3.11 -12.50
CA HIS A 132 -13.55 3.94 -12.60
C HIS A 132 -13.04 4.09 -14.04
N PHE A 133 -13.08 3.02 -14.82
CA PHE A 133 -12.66 2.99 -16.22
C PHE A 133 -13.63 2.15 -17.06
N PRO A 134 -14.76 2.72 -17.53
CA PRO A 134 -15.78 1.95 -18.27
C PRO A 134 -15.27 1.25 -19.54
N ARG A 135 -14.10 1.64 -20.04
CA ARG A 135 -13.45 1.03 -21.23
C ARG A 135 -12.37 0.03 -20.86
N PHE A 136 -12.35 -0.53 -19.66
CA PHE A 136 -11.31 -1.45 -19.20
C PHE A 136 -11.21 -2.75 -20.01
N LEU A 137 -12.23 -3.09 -20.79
CA LEU A 137 -12.21 -4.22 -21.75
C LEU A 137 -11.64 -3.86 -23.12
N VAL A 138 -11.29 -2.59 -23.36
CA VAL A 138 -10.66 -2.16 -24.61
C VAL A 138 -9.16 -2.18 -24.44
N PHE A 139 -8.49 -3.15 -25.07
CA PHE A 139 -7.05 -3.35 -24.92
C PHE A 139 -6.27 -2.63 -26.02
N ASP A 140 -5.27 -1.88 -25.63
CA ASP A 140 -4.18 -1.46 -26.51
C ASP A 140 -3.21 -2.64 -26.66
N VAL A 141 -3.32 -3.36 -27.77
CA VAL A 141 -2.56 -4.59 -28.01
C VAL A 141 -1.04 -4.38 -27.89
N PRO A 142 -0.42 -3.38 -28.51
CA PRO A 142 1.01 -3.10 -28.33
C PRO A 142 1.42 -2.88 -26.87
N MET A 143 0.63 -2.14 -26.10
CA MET A 143 0.90 -1.90 -24.68
C MET A 143 0.76 -3.17 -23.85
N VAL A 144 -0.29 -3.97 -24.08
CA VAL A 144 -0.50 -5.26 -23.40
C VAL A 144 0.66 -6.21 -23.69
N MET A 145 1.13 -6.28 -24.93
CA MET A 145 2.29 -7.11 -25.30
C MET A 145 3.58 -6.61 -24.65
N ALA A 146 3.81 -5.28 -24.61
CA ALA A 146 5.01 -4.72 -24.00
C ALA A 146 5.05 -4.97 -22.47
N ILE A 147 3.96 -4.67 -21.76
CA ILE A 147 3.88 -4.88 -20.30
C ILE A 147 3.87 -6.37 -19.98
N GLY A 148 3.06 -7.17 -20.68
CA GLY A 148 3.00 -8.62 -20.50
C GLY A 148 4.34 -9.29 -20.78
N GLY A 149 5.02 -8.92 -21.86
CA GLY A 149 6.37 -9.39 -22.19
C GLY A 149 7.39 -9.01 -21.12
N ALA A 150 7.34 -7.77 -20.59
CA ALA A 150 8.22 -7.36 -19.49
C ALA A 150 7.98 -8.19 -18.22
N ILE A 151 6.74 -8.46 -17.86
CA ILE A 151 6.40 -9.28 -16.68
C ILE A 151 6.83 -10.74 -16.90
N LEU A 152 6.63 -11.30 -18.09
CA LEU A 152 7.08 -12.65 -18.46
C LEU A 152 8.59 -12.78 -18.32
N ILE A 153 9.36 -11.84 -18.87
CA ILE A 153 10.81 -11.83 -18.77
C ILE A 153 11.23 -11.70 -17.30
N THR A 154 10.62 -10.77 -16.55
CA THR A 154 10.94 -10.57 -15.13
C THR A 154 10.67 -11.84 -14.31
N GLY A 155 9.53 -12.50 -14.53
CA GLY A 155 9.18 -13.76 -13.85
C GLY A 155 10.11 -14.92 -14.20
N GLY A 156 10.68 -14.94 -15.40
CA GLY A 156 11.66 -15.95 -15.82
C GLY A 156 13.08 -15.69 -15.30
N VAL A 157 13.48 -14.41 -15.22
CA VAL A 157 14.86 -14.03 -14.85
C VAL A 157 15.03 -13.88 -13.33
N PHE A 158 13.98 -13.45 -12.62
CA PHE A 158 14.00 -13.19 -11.19
C PHE A 158 12.99 -14.09 -10.44
N PRO A 159 13.33 -15.38 -10.24
CA PRO A 159 12.47 -16.29 -9.52
C PRO A 159 12.32 -15.87 -8.05
N ILE A 160 11.14 -16.10 -7.51
CA ILE A 160 10.80 -15.77 -6.12
C ILE A 160 10.62 -17.05 -5.31
N ASP A 161 11.36 -17.14 -4.21
CA ASP A 161 11.22 -18.24 -3.26
C ASP A 161 9.87 -18.19 -2.53
N LEU A 162 9.41 -19.34 -2.06
CA LEU A 162 8.20 -19.44 -1.22
C LEU A 162 8.41 -18.83 0.18
N GLY A 163 9.67 -18.64 0.58
CA GLY A 163 10.05 -18.26 1.93
C GLY A 163 10.01 -19.44 2.90
N PHE A 164 10.39 -19.18 4.15
CA PHE A 164 10.34 -20.21 5.19
C PHE A 164 8.89 -20.53 5.55
N LYS A 165 8.58 -21.83 5.56
CA LYS A 165 7.26 -22.30 5.97
C LYS A 165 7.04 -22.02 7.45
N PHE A 166 5.85 -21.54 7.79
CA PHE A 166 5.48 -21.34 9.19
C PHE A 166 5.41 -22.67 9.93
N GLU A 167 6.15 -22.78 11.02
CA GLU A 167 6.12 -23.91 11.93
C GLU A 167 5.82 -23.41 13.36
N PRO A 168 4.65 -23.76 13.95
CA PRO A 168 4.24 -23.23 15.26
C PRO A 168 5.20 -23.53 16.42
N THR A 169 6.06 -24.53 16.26
CA THR A 169 7.03 -24.98 17.29
C THR A 169 8.38 -24.31 17.18
N VAL A 170 8.62 -23.57 16.08
CA VAL A 170 9.89 -22.88 15.83
C VAL A 170 9.68 -21.39 16.04
N PRO A 171 10.51 -20.70 16.86
CA PRO A 171 10.41 -19.26 16.99
C PRO A 171 10.60 -18.60 15.61
N PRO A 172 9.71 -17.69 15.19
CA PRO A 172 9.81 -17.05 13.90
C PRO A 172 11.10 -16.21 13.81
N GLY A 173 11.70 -16.19 12.63
CA GLY A 173 12.80 -15.30 12.32
C GLY A 173 12.38 -13.83 12.30
N VAL A 174 13.35 -12.93 12.10
CA VAL A 174 13.02 -11.53 11.85
C VAL A 174 12.40 -11.41 10.46
N THR A 175 11.13 -11.11 10.42
CA THR A 175 10.44 -10.87 9.17
C THR A 175 9.74 -9.51 9.19
N VAL A 176 9.58 -8.91 8.00
CA VAL A 176 8.83 -7.67 7.79
C VAL A 176 7.79 -7.92 6.71
N PRO A 177 6.65 -7.21 6.73
CA PRO A 177 5.62 -7.37 5.72
C PRO A 177 6.12 -6.90 4.34
N GLU A 178 5.31 -7.13 3.30
CA GLU A 178 5.60 -6.65 1.96
C GLU A 178 5.72 -5.12 1.93
N TRP A 179 6.54 -4.59 1.00
CA TRP A 179 6.97 -3.19 0.96
C TRP A 179 5.82 -2.17 1.01
N TYR A 180 4.67 -2.49 0.42
CA TYR A 180 3.50 -1.62 0.40
C TYR A 180 2.73 -1.57 1.74
N LEU A 181 3.07 -2.42 2.69
CA LEU A 181 2.52 -2.45 4.06
C LEU A 181 3.53 -1.97 5.11
N THR A 182 4.82 -1.92 4.78
CA THR A 182 5.88 -1.58 5.75
C THR A 182 5.69 -0.18 6.35
N GLY A 183 5.13 0.77 5.59
CA GLY A 183 4.83 2.11 6.10
C GLY A 183 3.82 2.09 7.25
N ILE A 184 2.73 1.32 7.12
CA ILE A 184 1.73 1.14 8.21
C ILE A 184 2.34 0.34 9.36
N TYR A 185 3.12 -0.68 9.06
CA TYR A 185 3.82 -1.48 10.05
C TYR A 185 4.76 -0.64 10.91
N ALA A 186 5.45 0.36 10.34
CA ALA A 186 6.30 1.27 11.09
C ALA A 186 5.55 2.02 12.21
N PHE A 187 4.35 2.52 11.93
CA PHE A 187 3.52 3.17 12.95
C PHE A 187 3.19 2.23 14.13
N MET A 188 2.87 0.97 13.85
CA MET A 188 2.54 0.00 14.89
C MET A 188 3.73 -0.39 15.77
N ARG A 189 4.95 -0.31 15.21
CA ARG A 189 6.20 -0.59 15.93
C ARG A 189 6.61 0.50 16.92
N THR A 190 5.95 1.65 16.91
CA THR A 190 6.19 2.74 17.87
C THR A 190 5.56 2.50 19.24
N GLN A 191 4.93 1.36 19.47
CA GLN A 191 4.29 0.94 20.72
C GLN A 191 3.11 1.81 21.19
N TYR A 192 2.61 2.71 20.36
CA TYR A 192 1.35 3.40 20.64
C TYR A 192 0.15 2.47 20.38
N ASP A 193 -1.01 2.94 20.81
CA ASP A 193 -2.28 2.22 20.64
C ASP A 193 -2.49 1.76 19.20
N LYS A 194 -2.73 0.46 19.01
CA LYS A 194 -2.82 -0.19 17.69
C LYS A 194 -4.03 0.30 16.87
N PHE A 195 -5.14 0.59 17.55
CA PHE A 195 -6.31 1.14 16.87
C PHE A 195 -5.99 2.51 16.27
N VAL A 196 -5.30 3.37 17.02
CA VAL A 196 -4.92 4.70 16.56
C VAL A 196 -3.89 4.61 15.43
N THR A 197 -2.81 3.87 15.64
CA THR A 197 -1.66 3.87 14.72
C THR A 197 -1.88 3.01 13.47
N GLY A 198 -2.54 1.87 13.63
CA GLY A 198 -2.73 0.91 12.54
C GLY A 198 -4.04 1.03 11.77
N LEU A 199 -5.07 1.67 12.35
CA LEU A 199 -6.37 1.82 11.70
C LEU A 199 -6.79 3.28 11.52
N LEU A 200 -6.81 4.07 12.61
CA LEU A 200 -7.35 5.43 12.55
C LEU A 200 -6.51 6.34 11.65
N TRP A 201 -5.19 6.35 11.78
CA TRP A 201 -4.32 7.16 10.93
C TRP A 201 -4.39 6.80 9.44
N PRO A 202 -4.28 5.51 9.03
CA PRO A 202 -4.49 5.13 7.64
C PRO A 202 -5.87 5.51 7.11
N LEU A 203 -6.92 5.32 7.92
CA LEU A 203 -8.28 5.70 7.53
C LEU A 203 -8.42 7.21 7.31
N LEU A 204 -7.87 8.03 8.21
CA LEU A 204 -7.88 9.49 8.05
C LEU A 204 -7.09 9.93 6.81
N PHE A 205 -5.99 9.25 6.50
CA PHE A 205 -5.24 9.51 5.28
C PHE A 205 -6.06 9.18 4.02
N ILE A 206 -6.73 8.03 3.99
CA ILE A 206 -7.63 7.63 2.89
C ILE A 206 -8.77 8.64 2.74
N ILE A 207 -9.41 9.04 3.84
CA ILE A 207 -10.48 10.06 3.83
C ILE A 207 -9.95 11.38 3.28
N ALA A 208 -8.77 11.81 3.69
CA ALA A 208 -8.14 13.03 3.17
C ALA A 208 -7.90 12.94 1.65
N LEU A 209 -7.43 11.79 1.14
CA LEU A 209 -7.28 11.55 -0.30
C LEU A 209 -8.61 11.61 -1.04
N VAL A 210 -9.66 10.97 -0.51
CA VAL A 210 -11.00 10.99 -1.11
C VAL A 210 -11.56 12.41 -1.18
N LEU A 211 -11.27 13.24 -0.18
CA LEU A 211 -11.79 14.61 -0.10
C LEU A 211 -11.01 15.64 -0.94
N ILE A 212 -9.85 15.29 -1.49
CA ILE A 212 -9.01 16.21 -2.26
C ILE A 212 -9.76 17.00 -3.33
N PRO A 213 -10.64 16.40 -4.17
CA PRO A 213 -11.36 17.16 -5.19
C PRO A 213 -12.22 18.29 -4.63
N PHE A 214 -12.71 18.15 -3.43
CA PHE A 214 -13.57 19.12 -2.74
C PHE A 214 -12.77 20.17 -1.95
N LEU A 215 -11.54 19.83 -1.56
CA LEU A 215 -10.66 20.72 -0.82
C LEU A 215 -9.81 21.60 -1.74
N ASP A 216 -9.49 21.13 -2.93
CA ASP A 216 -8.71 21.87 -3.92
C ASP A 216 -9.59 22.89 -4.68
N ARG A 217 -9.64 24.11 -4.15
CA ARG A 217 -10.44 25.22 -4.72
C ARG A 217 -9.72 26.02 -5.79
N TYR A 218 -8.51 25.66 -6.17
CA TYR A 218 -7.80 26.36 -7.24
C TYR A 218 -8.50 26.12 -8.59
N LYS A 219 -8.67 27.21 -9.38
CA LYS A 219 -9.35 27.13 -10.68
C LYS A 219 -8.49 26.47 -11.77
N LYS A 220 -7.19 26.56 -11.64
CA LYS A 220 -6.22 26.01 -12.62
C LYS A 220 -5.79 24.60 -12.23
N PHE A 221 -5.25 23.86 -13.22
CA PHE A 221 -4.86 22.46 -13.10
C PHE A 221 -3.36 22.28 -12.83
N SER A 222 -2.52 23.19 -13.37
CA SER A 222 -1.07 23.07 -13.25
C SER A 222 -0.63 23.01 -11.79
N TRP A 223 0.37 22.19 -11.51
CA TRP A 223 0.99 22.06 -10.21
C TRP A 223 1.55 23.40 -9.69
N ARG A 224 2.06 24.27 -10.57
CA ARG A 224 2.55 25.60 -10.22
C ARG A 224 1.45 26.54 -9.74
N ASP A 225 0.25 26.41 -10.28
CA ASP A 225 -0.89 27.24 -9.92
C ASP A 225 -1.60 26.76 -8.63
N ARG A 226 -1.19 25.62 -8.09
CA ARG A 226 -1.77 24.99 -6.89
C ARG A 226 -0.70 24.72 -5.81
N PRO A 227 0.03 25.74 -5.34
CA PRO A 227 1.23 25.57 -4.54
C PRO A 227 0.99 24.80 -3.23
N MET A 228 -0.15 25.04 -2.54
CA MET A 228 -0.47 24.31 -1.31
C MET A 228 -0.75 22.82 -1.58
N VAL A 229 -1.55 22.52 -2.60
CA VAL A 229 -1.89 21.14 -2.94
C VAL A 229 -0.65 20.40 -3.43
N THR A 230 0.16 21.04 -4.26
CA THR A 230 1.42 20.45 -4.74
C THR A 230 2.40 20.18 -3.59
N ALA A 231 2.57 21.14 -2.67
CA ALA A 231 3.39 20.96 -1.49
C ALA A 231 2.90 19.81 -0.60
N PHE A 232 1.59 19.68 -0.40
CA PHE A 232 1.00 18.55 0.33
C PHE A 232 1.32 17.22 -0.36
N GLY A 233 1.15 17.12 -1.69
CA GLY A 233 1.47 15.91 -2.44
C GLY A 233 2.95 15.50 -2.36
N ILE A 234 3.88 16.44 -2.46
CA ILE A 234 5.32 16.17 -2.30
C ILE A 234 5.62 15.69 -0.88
N THR A 235 5.03 16.34 0.12
CA THR A 235 5.23 15.97 1.53
C THR A 235 4.67 14.58 1.82
N SER A 236 3.48 14.25 1.32
CA SER A 236 2.87 12.92 1.50
C SER A 236 3.71 11.83 0.85
N LEU A 237 4.26 12.07 -0.35
CA LEU A 237 5.16 11.13 -1.00
C LEU A 237 6.44 10.91 -0.17
N ALA A 238 7.05 11.99 0.31
CA ALA A 238 8.21 11.89 1.20
C ALA A 238 7.89 11.15 2.51
N GLN A 239 6.71 11.38 3.10
CA GLN A 239 6.27 10.65 4.28
C GLN A 239 6.09 9.16 4.01
N ILE A 240 5.50 8.77 2.88
CA ILE A 240 5.40 7.35 2.48
C ILE A 240 6.79 6.73 2.37
N MET A 241 7.74 7.40 1.72
CA MET A 241 9.11 6.89 1.58
C MET A 241 9.80 6.72 2.94
N VAL A 242 9.69 7.71 3.81
CA VAL A 242 10.33 7.67 5.14
C VAL A 242 9.67 6.65 6.06
N THR A 243 8.33 6.52 6.05
CA THR A 243 7.65 5.47 6.82
C THR A 243 7.99 4.07 6.31
N THR A 244 8.12 3.90 4.99
CA THR A 244 8.58 2.64 4.40
C THR A 244 10.01 2.30 4.84
N TYR A 245 10.92 3.28 4.84
CA TYR A 245 12.28 3.09 5.37
C TYR A 245 12.25 2.64 6.84
N TRP A 246 11.51 3.33 7.71
CA TRP A 246 11.34 2.93 9.09
C TRP A 246 10.71 1.54 9.26
N GLY A 247 9.83 1.15 8.35
CA GLY A 247 9.21 -0.18 8.35
C GLY A 247 10.22 -1.31 8.09
N PHE A 248 11.28 -1.05 7.33
CA PHE A 248 12.39 -1.98 7.10
C PHE A 248 13.50 -1.87 8.15
N TYR A 249 13.53 -0.81 8.95
CA TYR A 249 14.58 -0.60 9.92
C TYR A 249 14.52 -1.65 11.04
N ILE A 250 15.65 -2.28 11.32
CA ILE A 250 15.87 -3.20 12.43
C ILE A 250 17.12 -2.70 13.16
N SER A 251 17.03 -2.56 14.48
CA SER A 251 18.20 -2.14 15.26
C SER A 251 19.38 -3.08 15.03
N PRO A 252 20.58 -2.56 14.70
CA PRO A 252 21.77 -3.38 14.50
C PRO A 252 22.33 -3.95 15.80
N ASP A 253 21.86 -3.50 16.96
CA ASP A 253 22.33 -3.94 18.25
C ASP A 253 21.90 -5.38 18.54
N VAL A 254 22.84 -6.32 18.42
CA VAL A 254 22.64 -7.74 18.65
C VAL A 254 22.66 -8.12 20.13
N SER A 255 22.98 -7.19 21.03
CA SER A 255 22.99 -7.43 22.47
C SER A 255 21.59 -7.44 23.10
N ILE A 256 20.61 -6.86 22.41
CA ILE A 256 19.21 -6.83 22.84
C ILE A 256 18.37 -7.94 22.15
N PRO A 257 17.29 -8.43 22.82
CA PRO A 257 16.42 -9.44 22.25
C PRO A 257 15.84 -9.01 20.89
N LEU A 258 15.62 -9.99 20.01
CA LEU A 258 15.15 -9.76 18.64
C LEU A 258 13.87 -8.91 18.58
N VAL A 259 12.92 -9.16 19.46
CA VAL A 259 11.65 -8.42 19.54
C VAL A 259 11.88 -6.95 19.86
N GLU A 260 12.83 -6.64 20.73
CA GLU A 260 13.18 -5.26 21.09
C GLU A 260 13.89 -4.53 19.93
N ARG A 261 14.62 -5.24 19.08
CA ARG A 261 15.24 -4.70 17.88
C ARG A 261 14.22 -4.23 16.84
N LEU A 262 13.00 -4.76 16.90
CA LEU A 262 11.90 -4.34 16.04
C LEU A 262 11.18 -3.08 16.55
N VAL A 263 11.37 -2.68 17.79
CA VAL A 263 10.76 -1.46 18.35
C VAL A 263 11.39 -0.22 17.73
N ILE A 264 10.55 0.71 17.32
CA ILE A 264 10.97 2.02 16.81
C ILE A 264 10.74 3.05 17.90
N ASP A 265 11.78 3.81 18.25
CA ASP A 265 11.65 4.91 19.20
C ASP A 265 10.69 5.98 18.64
N PRO A 266 9.59 6.27 19.35
CA PRO A 266 8.59 7.23 18.90
C PRO A 266 9.14 8.62 18.63
N ILE A 267 10.13 9.09 19.43
CA ILE A 267 10.69 10.43 19.28
C ILE A 267 11.41 10.57 17.93
N PHE A 268 12.21 9.58 17.55
CA PHE A 268 12.89 9.58 16.25
C PHE A 268 11.91 9.42 15.10
N PHE A 269 10.96 8.49 15.23
CA PHE A 269 9.96 8.26 14.19
C PHE A 269 9.10 9.49 13.92
N TYR A 270 8.39 9.98 14.94
CA TYR A 270 7.53 11.15 14.79
C TYR A 270 8.30 12.43 14.58
N GLY A 271 9.52 12.54 15.13
CA GLY A 271 10.45 13.64 14.86
C GLY A 271 10.79 13.75 13.37
N THR A 272 11.12 12.62 12.71
CA THR A 272 11.37 12.60 11.26
C THR A 272 10.13 12.97 10.47
N MET A 273 8.93 12.49 10.87
CA MET A 273 7.66 12.87 10.22
C MET A 273 7.38 14.37 10.34
N LEU A 274 7.59 14.95 11.53
CA LEU A 274 7.40 16.38 11.77
C LEU A 274 8.40 17.24 10.99
N LEU A 275 9.65 16.82 10.85
CA LEU A 275 10.66 17.52 10.05
C LEU A 275 10.30 17.59 8.57
N LEU A 276 9.58 16.59 8.05
CA LEU A 276 9.13 16.62 6.65
C LEU A 276 8.07 17.71 6.38
N VAL A 277 7.39 18.22 7.39
CA VAL A 277 6.41 19.31 7.20
C VAL A 277 7.11 20.61 6.78
N PRO A 278 8.07 21.20 7.52
CA PRO A 278 8.77 22.40 7.07
C PRO A 278 9.67 22.12 5.84
N LEU A 279 10.33 20.97 5.77
CA LEU A 279 11.22 20.63 4.67
C LEU A 279 10.46 20.27 3.37
N GLY A 280 9.45 19.47 3.45
CA GLY A 280 8.64 19.06 2.29
C GLY A 280 7.62 20.14 1.92
N PHE A 281 6.69 20.45 2.82
CA PHE A 281 5.60 21.38 2.55
C PHE A 281 6.09 22.83 2.48
N GLY A 282 6.78 23.32 3.52
CA GLY A 282 7.21 24.70 3.62
C GLY A 282 8.14 25.09 2.48
N PHE A 283 9.18 24.30 2.26
CA PHE A 283 10.15 24.53 1.18
C PHE A 283 9.49 24.47 -0.21
N THR A 284 8.72 23.42 -0.50
CA THR A 284 8.04 23.29 -1.81
C THR A 284 7.08 24.44 -2.07
N TYR A 285 6.26 24.79 -1.08
CA TYR A 285 5.31 25.91 -1.19
C TYR A 285 6.02 27.23 -1.48
N MET A 286 7.08 27.51 -0.73
CA MET A 286 7.88 28.73 -0.88
C MET A 286 8.54 28.78 -2.26
N MET A 287 9.16 27.70 -2.72
CA MET A 287 9.82 27.64 -4.03
C MET A 287 8.86 27.88 -5.19
N ILE A 288 7.66 27.29 -5.14
CA ILE A 288 6.63 27.51 -6.18
C ILE A 288 6.18 28.97 -6.17
N LYS A 289 5.97 29.58 -4.99
CA LYS A 289 5.61 31.01 -4.91
C LYS A 289 6.68 31.93 -5.48
N LEU A 290 7.93 31.72 -5.07
CA LEU A 290 9.05 32.52 -5.58
C LEU A 290 9.21 32.40 -7.10
N ALA A 291 9.09 31.20 -7.65
CA ALA A 291 9.14 30.98 -9.09
C ALA A 291 8.00 31.71 -9.83
N ASN A 292 6.79 31.68 -9.29
CA ASN A 292 5.64 32.39 -9.89
C ASN A 292 5.79 33.92 -9.79
N GLU A 293 6.36 34.44 -8.72
CA GLU A 293 6.64 35.87 -8.56
C GLU A 293 7.73 36.35 -9.53
N ALA A 294 8.80 35.56 -9.71
CA ALA A 294 9.86 35.86 -10.67
C ALA A 294 9.32 35.93 -12.11
N GLU A 295 8.47 34.96 -12.47
CA GLU A 295 7.83 34.96 -13.82
C GLU A 295 6.90 36.18 -14.04
N ARG A 296 6.19 36.62 -12.98
CA ARG A 296 5.34 37.85 -13.10
C ARG A 296 6.14 39.12 -13.28
N LYS A 297 7.33 39.20 -12.70
CA LYS A 297 8.21 40.39 -12.84
C LYS A 297 8.93 40.43 -14.17
N SER A 298 9.04 39.30 -14.89
CA SER A 298 9.69 39.20 -16.20
C SER A 298 8.74 39.49 -17.39
N LYS A 299 7.43 39.52 -17.12
CA LYS A 299 6.36 39.91 -18.08
C LYS A 299 5.96 41.37 -17.90
#